data_fd0416bf7a2ebaada5cf4a5beba24774
#
_entry.id   fd0416bf7a2ebaada5cf4a5beba24774
#
_cell.length_a   1.000
_cell.length_b   1.000
_cell.length_c   1.000
_cell.angle_alpha   90.00
_cell.angle_beta   90.00
_cell.angle_gamma   90.00
#
_symmetry.space_group_name_H-M   'P 1'
#
loop_
_entity.id
_entity.type
_entity.pdbx_description
1 polymer ?
#
loop_
_entity_poly.entity_id
_entity_poly.type
_entity_poly.pdbx_seq_one_letter_code
_entity_poly.pdbx_strand_id
1 'polypeptide(L)'
;MEIERMIEAAGIMPLASVVGSGIDLLPRGIPPITRASVFECAVLEVDGSKVLVVRLKGSLRAATVSRVVESVSKAAGCPAMAYFDMLSRHMRAALLRERVPFATEDGQFFVPGAISLLPMAADGAAPAPRKLSPAAMRAFIWWLSKEGGAGTQDVANALGVSRATAARACESLVAAGALAKRMVGVRKHTALYEMRNGVEGARAGSLAFGDPVRAEYFVDASTAAGLPLCGESALAERSLLAMPRTPMLAASQEEGKALAAYADELEAFPDPVKVKVLAYDPRPLSSNGLVDEFTMMKTLDDPDDERVVLSLEEALGDCPWYESQE
;
A
#
# COMPACT_ATOMS: atom_id res chain seq x y z
N MET A 1 -2.17 -5.69 -24.70
CA MET A 1 -2.97 -6.66 -23.94
C MET A 1 -2.42 -6.76 -22.54
N GLU A 2 -3.17 -7.28 -21.61
CA GLU A 2 -2.86 -7.14 -20.16
C GLU A 2 -1.55 -7.82 -19.77
N ILE A 3 -1.28 -9.05 -20.22
CA ILE A 3 -0.02 -9.76 -19.94
C ILE A 3 1.21 -9.04 -20.54
N GLU A 4 1.11 -8.41 -21.70
CA GLU A 4 2.21 -7.66 -22.31
C GLU A 4 2.60 -6.45 -21.48
N ARG A 5 1.61 -5.64 -21.05
CA ARG A 5 1.84 -4.49 -20.17
C ARG A 5 2.42 -4.88 -18.82
N MET A 6 2.02 -6.04 -18.32
CA MET A 6 2.45 -6.57 -17.04
C MET A 6 3.90 -7.06 -17.07
N ILE A 7 4.33 -7.67 -18.17
CA ILE A 7 5.72 -8.10 -18.40
C ILE A 7 6.63 -6.89 -18.55
N GLU A 8 6.14 -5.83 -19.20
CA GLU A 8 6.83 -4.54 -19.27
C GLU A 8 7.00 -3.90 -17.88
N ALA A 9 5.92 -3.85 -17.10
CA ALA A 9 5.93 -3.30 -15.74
C ALA A 9 6.82 -4.08 -14.76
N ALA A 10 6.95 -5.40 -14.94
CA ALA A 10 7.81 -6.25 -14.12
C ALA A 10 9.30 -6.11 -14.42
N GLY A 11 9.71 -5.25 -15.40
CA GLY A 11 11.11 -5.02 -15.75
C GLY A 11 11.81 -6.21 -16.38
N ILE A 12 11.08 -7.20 -16.91
CA ILE A 12 11.63 -8.41 -17.55
C ILE A 12 12.01 -8.18 -19.01
N MET A 13 11.51 -7.11 -19.61
CA MET A 13 11.61 -6.80 -21.04
C MET A 13 13.04 -6.76 -21.65
N PRO A 14 14.13 -6.50 -20.94
CA PRO A 14 15.46 -6.62 -21.55
C PRO A 14 15.84 -8.08 -21.88
N LEU A 15 15.18 -9.06 -21.23
CA LEU A 15 15.55 -10.47 -21.28
C LEU A 15 14.50 -11.36 -21.93
N ALA A 16 13.28 -10.85 -22.11
CA ALA A 16 12.16 -11.64 -22.65
C ALA A 16 11.35 -10.83 -23.66
N SER A 17 10.91 -11.45 -24.73
CA SER A 17 9.96 -10.89 -25.70
C SER A 17 8.66 -11.67 -25.69
N VAL A 18 7.52 -10.97 -25.84
CA VAL A 18 6.22 -11.62 -26.02
C VAL A 18 6.08 -12.05 -27.47
N VAL A 19 6.02 -13.34 -27.71
CA VAL A 19 5.88 -13.91 -29.06
C VAL A 19 4.41 -13.95 -29.50
N GLY A 20 3.49 -14.03 -28.53
CA GLY A 20 2.05 -14.04 -28.79
C GLY A 20 1.25 -14.16 -27.51
N SER A 21 -0.03 -13.79 -27.60
CA SER A 21 -0.98 -13.88 -26.49
C SER A 21 -2.36 -14.28 -26.99
N GLY A 22 -3.09 -15.03 -26.20
CA GLY A 22 -4.45 -15.49 -26.49
C GLY A 22 -4.69 -16.92 -26.02
N ILE A 23 -5.94 -17.23 -25.73
CA ILE A 23 -6.36 -18.57 -25.28
C ILE A 23 -6.09 -19.67 -26.33
N ASP A 24 -5.99 -19.28 -27.60
CA ASP A 24 -5.73 -20.19 -28.71
C ASP A 24 -4.29 -20.72 -28.73
N LEU A 25 -3.38 -20.08 -27.98
CA LEU A 25 -2.01 -20.53 -27.82
C LEU A 25 -1.89 -21.71 -26.85
N LEU A 26 -2.95 -22.04 -26.11
CA LEU A 26 -2.97 -23.21 -25.27
C LEU A 26 -2.90 -24.50 -26.12
N PRO A 27 -2.01 -25.44 -25.77
CA PRO A 27 -1.86 -26.69 -26.47
C PRO A 27 -3.18 -27.48 -26.59
N ARG A 28 -3.40 -28.14 -27.71
CA ARG A 28 -4.65 -28.92 -27.97
C ARG A 28 -4.80 -30.16 -27.07
N GLY A 29 -3.72 -30.68 -26.52
CA GLY A 29 -3.70 -31.87 -25.65
C GLY A 29 -4.03 -31.63 -24.17
N ILE A 30 -4.44 -30.43 -23.79
CA ILE A 30 -4.77 -30.11 -22.39
C ILE A 30 -6.16 -30.65 -22.03
N PRO A 31 -6.33 -31.28 -20.84
CA PRO A 31 -7.63 -31.72 -20.35
C PRO A 31 -8.67 -30.57 -20.34
N PRO A 32 -9.95 -30.83 -20.68
CA PRO A 32 -10.98 -29.79 -20.73
C PRO A 32 -11.13 -28.98 -19.44
N ILE A 33 -11.00 -29.63 -18.27
CA ILE A 33 -11.10 -28.98 -16.96
C ILE A 33 -9.93 -28.01 -16.72
N THR A 34 -8.72 -28.36 -17.17
CA THR A 34 -7.54 -27.50 -17.10
C THR A 34 -7.69 -26.30 -18.04
N ARG A 35 -8.18 -26.55 -19.28
CA ARG A 35 -8.46 -25.48 -20.24
C ARG A 35 -9.50 -24.51 -19.74
N ALA A 36 -10.55 -25.00 -19.09
CA ALA A 36 -11.59 -24.16 -18.48
C ALA A 36 -11.09 -23.28 -17.35
N SER A 37 -10.01 -23.67 -16.66
CA SER A 37 -9.38 -22.94 -15.57
C SER A 37 -8.46 -21.80 -16.03
N VAL A 38 -8.06 -21.76 -17.31
CA VAL A 38 -7.19 -20.72 -17.86
C VAL A 38 -8.06 -19.56 -18.39
N PHE A 39 -7.71 -18.35 -18.01
CA PHE A 39 -8.35 -17.12 -18.50
C PHE A 39 -7.62 -16.59 -19.74
N GLU A 40 -6.29 -16.51 -19.65
CA GLU A 40 -5.44 -15.97 -20.70
C GLU A 40 -4.12 -16.75 -20.75
N CYS A 41 -3.49 -16.78 -21.90
CA CYS A 41 -2.20 -17.42 -22.11
C CYS A 41 -1.32 -16.51 -22.97
N ALA A 42 -0.03 -16.44 -22.62
CA ALA A 42 0.98 -15.77 -23.44
C ALA A 42 2.22 -16.67 -23.59
N VAL A 43 2.94 -16.50 -24.68
CA VAL A 43 4.21 -17.15 -24.94
C VAL A 43 5.31 -16.12 -24.84
N LEU A 44 6.23 -16.35 -23.93
CA LEU A 44 7.47 -15.57 -23.79
C LEU A 44 8.61 -16.33 -24.45
N GLU A 45 9.52 -15.61 -25.04
CA GLU A 45 10.82 -16.11 -25.46
C GLU A 45 11.90 -15.48 -24.57
N VAL A 46 12.63 -16.31 -23.85
CA VAL A 46 13.70 -15.94 -22.93
C VAL A 46 14.95 -16.69 -23.36
N ASP A 47 15.98 -15.99 -23.79
CA ASP A 47 17.23 -16.58 -24.31
C ASP A 47 17.00 -17.71 -25.34
N GLY A 48 16.07 -17.52 -26.27
CA GLY A 48 15.71 -18.51 -27.29
C GLY A 48 14.87 -19.70 -26.76
N SER A 49 14.51 -19.69 -25.49
CA SER A 49 13.62 -20.68 -24.87
C SER A 49 12.22 -20.15 -24.72
N LYS A 50 11.21 -20.94 -25.12
CA LYS A 50 9.80 -20.56 -24.96
C LYS A 50 9.30 -20.94 -23.58
N VAL A 51 8.56 -20.01 -22.95
CA VAL A 51 7.89 -20.20 -21.66
C VAL A 51 6.43 -19.80 -21.83
N LEU A 52 5.51 -20.66 -21.43
CA LEU A 52 4.09 -20.33 -21.39
C LEU A 52 3.72 -19.68 -20.06
N VAL A 53 3.09 -18.52 -20.13
CA VAL A 53 2.51 -17.83 -18.99
C VAL A 53 1.00 -18.03 -19.05
N VAL A 54 0.39 -18.54 -17.97
CA VAL A 54 -1.04 -18.75 -17.88
C VAL A 54 -1.65 -17.97 -16.73
N ARG A 55 -2.62 -17.11 -17.04
CA ARG A 55 -3.48 -16.45 -16.06
C ARG A 55 -4.68 -17.34 -15.79
N LEU A 56 -4.97 -17.59 -14.52
CA LEU A 56 -6.01 -18.53 -14.12
C LEU A 56 -7.29 -17.81 -13.71
N LYS A 57 -8.44 -18.45 -13.91
CA LYS A 57 -9.75 -17.91 -13.52
C LYS A 57 -9.98 -18.09 -12.03
N GLY A 58 -10.35 -17.02 -11.35
CA GLY A 58 -10.78 -17.05 -9.96
C GLY A 58 -9.68 -17.43 -8.96
N SER A 59 -10.09 -17.65 -7.70
CA SER A 59 -9.18 -18.04 -6.61
C SER A 59 -9.06 -19.56 -6.55
N LEU A 60 -7.91 -20.09 -6.98
CA LEU A 60 -7.62 -21.53 -6.96
C LEU A 60 -6.72 -21.89 -5.78
N ARG A 61 -6.79 -23.16 -5.33
CA ARG A 61 -5.84 -23.70 -4.35
C ARG A 61 -4.49 -23.98 -5.01
N ALA A 62 -3.38 -23.89 -4.27
CA ALA A 62 -2.02 -24.13 -4.77
C ALA A 62 -1.89 -25.47 -5.52
N ALA A 63 -2.44 -26.55 -4.96
CA ALA A 63 -2.45 -27.87 -5.60
C ALA A 63 -3.20 -27.91 -6.95
N THR A 64 -4.20 -27.04 -7.15
CA THR A 64 -4.89 -26.92 -8.43
C THR A 64 -4.03 -26.15 -9.43
N VAL A 65 -3.41 -25.05 -8.99
CA VAL A 65 -2.44 -24.28 -9.78
C VAL A 65 -1.29 -25.18 -10.25
N SER A 66 -0.72 -25.96 -9.33
CA SER A 66 0.34 -26.94 -9.62
C SER A 66 -0.06 -27.87 -10.77
N ARG A 67 -1.22 -28.53 -10.65
CA ARG A 67 -1.72 -29.45 -11.69
C ARG A 67 -1.97 -28.75 -13.04
N VAL A 68 -2.48 -27.52 -13.02
CA VAL A 68 -2.71 -26.77 -14.25
C VAL A 68 -1.38 -26.45 -14.94
N VAL A 69 -0.43 -25.89 -14.21
CA VAL A 69 0.91 -25.52 -14.73
C VAL A 69 1.63 -26.74 -15.27
N GLU A 70 1.64 -27.84 -14.52
CA GLU A 70 2.26 -29.10 -14.95
C GLU A 70 1.60 -29.68 -16.21
N SER A 71 0.27 -29.69 -16.27
CA SER A 71 -0.50 -30.16 -17.43
C SER A 71 -0.21 -29.31 -18.67
N VAL A 72 -0.16 -27.98 -18.51
CA VAL A 72 0.16 -27.04 -19.60
C VAL A 72 1.60 -27.24 -20.06
N SER A 73 2.56 -27.32 -19.15
CA SER A 73 3.97 -27.52 -19.46
C SER A 73 4.20 -28.82 -20.23
N LYS A 74 3.59 -29.92 -19.78
CA LYS A 74 3.68 -31.21 -20.43
C LYS A 74 3.07 -31.21 -21.84
N ALA A 75 1.92 -30.59 -22.01
CA ALA A 75 1.23 -30.52 -23.31
C ALA A 75 1.94 -29.59 -24.30
N ALA A 76 2.59 -28.53 -23.81
CA ALA A 76 3.34 -27.56 -24.60
C ALA A 76 4.76 -28.03 -24.97
N GLY A 77 5.32 -28.98 -24.23
CA GLY A 77 6.73 -29.39 -24.35
C GLY A 77 7.72 -28.29 -23.96
N CYS A 78 7.28 -27.27 -23.23
CA CYS A 78 8.10 -26.19 -22.73
C CYS A 78 7.67 -25.79 -21.30
N PRO A 79 8.53 -25.09 -20.53
CA PRO A 79 8.16 -24.60 -19.21
C PRO A 79 6.89 -23.76 -19.25
N ALA A 80 6.05 -23.91 -18.21
CA ALA A 80 4.89 -23.07 -18.01
C ALA A 80 4.93 -22.45 -16.60
N MET A 81 4.36 -21.24 -16.44
CA MET A 81 4.23 -20.56 -15.16
C MET A 81 2.82 -19.98 -14.99
N ALA A 82 2.35 -19.93 -13.75
CA ALA A 82 1.11 -19.25 -13.42
C ALA A 82 1.36 -17.76 -13.22
N TYR A 83 0.45 -16.92 -13.71
CA TYR A 83 0.47 -15.49 -13.49
C TYR A 83 -0.67 -15.07 -12.56
N PHE A 84 -0.36 -14.15 -11.65
CA PHE A 84 -1.30 -13.59 -10.68
C PHE A 84 -1.16 -12.06 -10.62
N ASP A 85 -2.28 -11.34 -10.60
CA ASP A 85 -2.30 -9.90 -10.34
C ASP A 85 -1.82 -9.63 -8.90
N MET A 86 -2.36 -10.39 -7.96
CA MET A 86 -1.94 -10.37 -6.55
C MET A 86 -1.85 -11.78 -5.99
N LEU A 87 -0.86 -12.02 -5.16
CA LEU A 87 -0.63 -13.31 -4.53
C LEU A 87 -0.61 -13.19 -3.00
N SER A 88 -1.57 -13.84 -2.33
CA SER A 88 -1.58 -13.85 -0.87
C SER A 88 -0.33 -14.54 -0.31
N ARG A 89 0.11 -14.08 0.89
CA ARG A 89 1.27 -14.69 1.58
C ARG A 89 1.13 -16.21 1.75
N HIS A 90 -0.09 -16.67 2.05
CA HIS A 90 -0.36 -18.10 2.24
C HIS A 90 -0.24 -18.87 0.93
N MET A 91 -0.83 -18.34 -0.16
CA MET A 91 -0.74 -18.94 -1.49
C MET A 91 0.71 -18.97 -1.99
N ARG A 92 1.46 -17.88 -1.83
CA ARG A 92 2.89 -17.82 -2.18
C ARG A 92 3.68 -18.89 -1.46
N ALA A 93 3.54 -19.01 -0.13
CA ALA A 93 4.22 -20.01 0.66
C ALA A 93 3.88 -21.45 0.20
N ALA A 94 2.61 -21.68 -0.20
CA ALA A 94 2.17 -22.97 -0.73
C ALA A 94 2.79 -23.27 -2.11
N LEU A 95 2.80 -22.30 -3.03
CA LEU A 95 3.40 -22.44 -4.36
C LEU A 95 4.93 -22.67 -4.29
N LEU A 96 5.62 -21.94 -3.41
CA LEU A 96 7.06 -22.15 -3.16
C LEU A 96 7.34 -23.54 -2.61
N ARG A 97 6.54 -24.03 -1.66
CA ARG A 97 6.68 -25.37 -1.08
C ARG A 97 6.45 -26.46 -2.12
N GLU A 98 5.46 -26.28 -3.00
CA GLU A 98 5.16 -27.21 -4.09
C GLU A 98 6.04 -26.99 -5.32
N ARG A 99 6.98 -26.01 -5.26
CA ARG A 99 7.89 -25.64 -6.35
C ARG A 99 7.18 -25.32 -7.67
N VAL A 100 5.99 -24.69 -7.58
CA VAL A 100 5.20 -24.28 -8.73
C VAL A 100 5.77 -22.99 -9.30
N PRO A 101 6.10 -22.93 -10.60
CA PRO A 101 6.53 -21.70 -11.25
C PRO A 101 5.41 -20.65 -11.25
N PHE A 102 5.71 -19.41 -10.82
CA PHE A 102 4.76 -18.31 -10.86
C PHE A 102 5.42 -16.96 -11.11
N ALA A 103 4.63 -16.04 -11.63
CA ALA A 103 4.93 -14.62 -11.74
C ALA A 103 3.77 -13.79 -11.20
N THR A 104 4.04 -12.57 -10.73
CA THR A 104 3.04 -11.63 -10.22
C THR A 104 3.23 -10.25 -10.84
N GLU A 105 2.17 -9.43 -10.84
CA GLU A 105 2.22 -8.05 -11.36
C GLU A 105 3.23 -7.18 -10.61
N ASP A 106 3.40 -7.40 -9.30
CA ASP A 106 4.39 -6.71 -8.47
C ASP A 106 5.85 -7.17 -8.70
N GLY A 107 6.12 -7.91 -9.79
CA GLY A 107 7.46 -8.28 -10.24
C GLY A 107 8.09 -9.45 -9.49
N GLN A 108 7.30 -10.25 -8.77
CA GLN A 108 7.83 -11.45 -8.13
C GLN A 108 7.77 -12.63 -9.08
N PHE A 109 8.87 -13.39 -9.16
CA PHE A 109 8.85 -14.65 -9.88
C PHE A 109 9.51 -15.75 -9.09
N PHE A 110 9.07 -16.96 -9.42
CA PHE A 110 9.72 -18.19 -8.98
C PHE A 110 9.65 -19.21 -10.12
N VAL A 111 10.82 -19.67 -10.56
CA VAL A 111 10.91 -20.75 -11.57
C VAL A 111 11.97 -21.76 -11.13
N PRO A 112 11.56 -22.91 -10.61
CA PRO A 112 12.48 -23.93 -10.14
C PRO A 112 13.27 -24.58 -11.30
N GLY A 113 14.58 -24.58 -11.22
CA GLY A 113 15.47 -25.39 -12.05
C GLY A 113 15.81 -24.90 -13.46
N ALA A 114 15.16 -23.87 -13.96
CA ALA A 114 15.42 -23.37 -15.32
C ALA A 114 16.18 -22.04 -15.35
N ILE A 115 16.46 -21.42 -14.21
CA ILE A 115 16.84 -20.00 -14.22
C ILE A 115 17.93 -19.67 -13.24
N SER A 116 19.12 -19.81 -13.77
CA SER A 116 20.23 -18.93 -13.46
C SER A 116 20.16 -17.58 -14.20
N LEU A 117 19.07 -17.26 -14.93
CA LEU A 117 19.04 -16.18 -15.91
C LEU A 117 17.91 -15.16 -15.80
N LEU A 118 16.83 -15.44 -15.05
CA LEU A 118 15.96 -14.33 -14.68
C LEU A 118 16.56 -13.70 -13.41
N PRO A 119 16.79 -12.39 -13.40
CA PRO A 119 17.14 -11.74 -12.16
C PRO A 119 15.99 -12.05 -11.19
N MET A 120 16.25 -12.98 -10.25
CA MET A 120 15.52 -12.93 -9.02
C MET A 120 15.62 -11.48 -8.60
N ALA A 121 14.50 -10.79 -8.49
CA ALA A 121 14.49 -9.52 -7.80
C ALA A 121 15.31 -9.77 -6.54
N ALA A 122 16.49 -9.14 -6.49
CA ALA A 122 17.48 -9.39 -5.46
C ALA A 122 16.75 -9.41 -4.14
N ASP A 123 17.08 -10.35 -3.26
CA ASP A 123 16.52 -10.50 -1.91
C ASP A 123 16.08 -9.15 -1.35
N GLY A 124 14.82 -8.81 -1.51
CA GLY A 124 14.36 -7.47 -1.21
C GLY A 124 13.09 -7.04 -1.94
N ALA A 125 12.37 -7.93 -2.66
CA ALA A 125 10.95 -7.67 -2.84
C ALA A 125 10.37 -7.62 -1.43
N ALA A 126 10.28 -6.40 -0.90
CA ALA A 126 9.77 -6.13 0.42
C ALA A 126 8.45 -6.90 0.53
N PRO A 127 8.25 -7.69 1.60
CA PRO A 127 6.96 -8.32 1.85
C PRO A 127 5.94 -7.23 1.67
N ALA A 128 4.82 -7.53 0.96
CA ALA A 128 3.74 -6.57 0.70
C ALA A 128 3.62 -5.65 1.93
N PRO A 129 3.70 -4.34 1.77
CA PRO A 129 4.06 -3.43 2.85
C PRO A 129 3.20 -3.77 4.06
N ARG A 130 3.84 -4.23 5.13
CA ARG A 130 3.11 -4.53 6.36
C ARG A 130 2.43 -3.23 6.73
N LYS A 131 1.10 -3.24 6.83
CA LYS A 131 0.35 -2.08 7.31
C LYS A 131 1.09 -1.47 8.49
N LEU A 132 1.36 -0.20 8.44
CA LEU A 132 2.09 0.48 9.49
C LEU A 132 1.36 0.34 10.82
N SER A 133 2.11 0.14 11.89
CA SER A 133 1.56 0.24 13.25
C SER A 133 1.15 1.69 13.53
N PRO A 134 0.26 1.96 14.51
CA PRO A 134 -0.13 3.33 14.87
C PRO A 134 1.06 4.25 15.16
N ALA A 135 2.10 3.74 15.82
CA ALA A 135 3.33 4.49 16.07
C ALA A 135 4.12 4.77 14.79
N ALA A 136 4.13 3.82 13.84
CA ALA A 136 4.78 4.00 12.55
C ALA A 136 3.99 4.96 11.64
N MET A 137 2.65 4.97 11.72
CA MET A 137 1.80 5.95 11.04
C MET A 137 2.12 7.38 11.52
N ARG A 138 2.16 7.60 12.83
CA ARG A 138 2.55 8.91 13.41
C ARG A 138 3.99 9.30 13.03
N ALA A 139 4.91 8.35 13.06
CA ALA A 139 6.28 8.60 12.63
C ALA A 139 6.35 9.00 11.16
N PHE A 140 5.57 8.34 10.27
CA PHE A 140 5.52 8.68 8.86
C PHE A 140 5.05 10.11 8.63
N ILE A 141 3.95 10.52 9.27
CA ILE A 141 3.42 11.89 9.18
C ILE A 141 4.48 12.92 9.64
N TRP A 142 5.13 12.65 10.76
CA TRP A 142 6.20 13.52 11.25
C TRP A 142 7.37 13.62 10.24
N TRP A 143 7.72 12.52 9.59
CA TRP A 143 8.76 12.50 8.57
C TRP A 143 8.39 13.27 7.30
N LEU A 144 7.11 13.38 6.94
CA LEU A 144 6.66 14.18 5.79
C LEU A 144 6.96 15.67 5.95
N SER A 145 6.95 16.18 7.19
CA SER A 145 7.26 17.57 7.52
C SER A 145 8.71 17.81 7.97
N LYS A 146 9.51 16.72 8.10
CA LYS A 146 10.87 16.78 8.63
C LYS A 146 11.91 16.92 7.54
N GLU A 147 12.64 18.03 7.56
CA GLU A 147 13.81 18.21 6.72
C GLU A 147 15.05 17.51 7.32
N GLY A 148 15.82 16.84 6.46
CA GLY A 148 17.06 16.17 6.81
C GLY A 148 16.89 14.91 7.66
N GLY A 149 18.01 14.39 8.13
CA GLY A 149 18.04 13.15 8.90
C GLY A 149 17.80 13.34 10.39
N ALA A 150 17.27 12.31 11.06
CA ALA A 150 17.09 12.28 12.51
C ALA A 150 17.43 10.91 13.10
N GLY A 151 17.83 10.89 14.36
CA GLY A 151 18.04 9.67 15.13
C GLY A 151 16.76 9.18 15.81
N THR A 152 16.81 7.96 16.33
CA THR A 152 15.66 7.37 17.06
C THR A 152 15.22 8.17 18.29
N GLN A 153 16.16 8.91 18.93
CA GLN A 153 15.84 9.73 20.08
C GLN A 153 15.02 10.96 19.69
N ASP A 154 15.35 11.58 18.55
CA ASP A 154 14.63 12.75 18.04
C ASP A 154 13.18 12.38 17.70
N VAL A 155 12.98 11.24 17.03
CA VAL A 155 11.66 10.69 16.73
C VAL A 155 10.88 10.35 18.00
N ALA A 156 11.55 9.74 19.01
CA ALA A 156 10.94 9.40 20.30
C ALA A 156 10.43 10.66 21.02
N ASN A 157 11.24 11.71 21.06
CA ASN A 157 10.92 12.99 21.68
C ASN A 157 9.75 13.68 20.94
N ALA A 158 9.80 13.72 19.61
CA ALA A 158 8.78 14.37 18.80
C ALA A 158 7.39 13.70 18.91
N LEU A 159 7.37 12.37 19.02
CA LEU A 159 6.12 11.59 19.09
C LEU A 159 5.66 11.29 20.52
N GLY A 160 6.45 11.64 21.55
CA GLY A 160 6.15 11.30 22.94
C GLY A 160 6.10 9.79 23.21
N VAL A 161 6.96 9.00 22.52
CA VAL A 161 7.00 7.54 22.65
C VAL A 161 8.35 7.05 23.18
N SER A 162 8.44 5.79 23.61
CA SER A 162 9.73 5.23 24.00
C SER A 162 10.68 5.13 22.80
N ARG A 163 12.00 5.23 23.07
CA ARG A 163 13.04 5.05 22.04
C ARG A 163 12.92 3.72 21.30
N ALA A 164 12.52 2.66 22.02
CA ALA A 164 12.30 1.34 21.41
C ALA A 164 11.11 1.33 20.44
N THR A 165 10.04 2.06 20.76
CA THR A 165 8.87 2.24 19.90
C THR A 165 9.24 3.07 18.67
N ALA A 166 9.97 4.18 18.85
CA ALA A 166 10.47 5.00 17.74
C ALA A 166 11.38 4.20 16.80
N ALA A 167 12.31 3.40 17.35
CA ALA A 167 13.18 2.55 16.55
C ALA A 167 12.38 1.55 15.70
N ARG A 168 11.40 0.85 16.29
CA ARG A 168 10.54 -0.08 15.55
C ARG A 168 9.71 0.62 14.48
N ALA A 169 9.22 1.83 14.74
CA ALA A 169 8.49 2.64 13.77
C ALA A 169 9.39 3.01 12.58
N CYS A 170 10.61 3.52 12.83
CA CYS A 170 11.57 3.83 11.77
C CYS A 170 11.97 2.59 10.95
N GLU A 171 12.24 1.44 11.60
CA GLU A 171 12.55 0.19 10.88
C GLU A 171 11.37 -0.29 10.02
N SER A 172 10.13 -0.11 10.49
CA SER A 172 8.94 -0.42 9.68
C SER A 172 8.84 0.48 8.44
N LEU A 173 9.19 1.77 8.58
CA LEU A 173 9.21 2.72 7.46
C LEU A 173 10.37 2.46 6.49
N VAL A 174 11.53 2.00 6.98
CA VAL A 174 12.63 1.54 6.13
C VAL A 174 12.20 0.30 5.33
N ALA A 175 11.55 -0.65 5.99
CA ALA A 175 11.02 -1.85 5.33
C ALA A 175 9.92 -1.54 4.31
N ALA A 176 9.15 -0.47 4.51
CA ALA A 176 8.16 0.04 3.56
C ALA A 176 8.78 0.83 2.39
N GLY A 177 10.08 1.15 2.47
CA GLY A 177 10.74 1.96 1.45
C GLY A 177 10.59 3.47 1.62
N ALA A 178 9.94 3.94 2.69
CA ALA A 178 9.73 5.37 2.96
C ALA A 178 11.00 6.05 3.47
N LEU A 179 11.77 5.38 4.33
CA LEU A 179 13.00 5.91 4.91
C LEU A 179 14.24 5.17 4.40
N ALA A 180 15.33 5.91 4.29
CA ALA A 180 16.68 5.36 4.22
C ALA A 180 17.31 5.34 5.62
N LYS A 181 18.11 4.30 5.90
CA LYS A 181 18.87 4.18 7.15
C LYS A 181 20.35 4.18 6.84
N ARG A 182 21.11 4.99 7.54
CA ARG A 182 22.58 4.95 7.52
C ARG A 182 23.15 4.91 8.93
N MET A 183 24.26 4.24 9.09
CA MET A 183 24.98 4.18 10.35
C MET A 183 26.04 5.28 10.38
N VAL A 184 26.03 6.10 11.42
CA VAL A 184 26.91 7.26 11.58
C VAL A 184 27.73 7.16 12.87
N GLY A 185 28.76 8.01 12.99
CA GLY A 185 29.67 8.07 14.13
C GLY A 185 30.94 7.25 13.93
N VAL A 186 31.98 7.55 14.77
CA VAL A 186 33.34 6.96 14.66
C VAL A 186 33.33 5.43 14.70
N ARG A 187 32.38 4.83 15.43
CA ARG A 187 32.19 3.37 15.54
C ARG A 187 30.94 2.87 14.80
N LYS A 188 30.28 3.71 13.98
CA LYS A 188 29.04 3.38 13.25
C LYS A 188 27.94 2.77 14.13
N HIS A 189 27.74 3.27 15.35
CA HIS A 189 26.77 2.73 16.30
C HIS A 189 25.45 3.51 16.37
N THR A 190 25.36 4.67 15.69
CA THR A 190 24.15 5.49 15.71
C THR A 190 23.43 5.36 14.37
N ALA A 191 22.19 4.93 14.42
CA ALA A 191 21.32 4.91 13.24
C ALA A 191 20.77 6.33 13.00
N LEU A 192 20.96 6.83 11.80
CA LEU A 192 20.33 8.04 11.29
C LEU A 192 19.35 7.59 10.20
N TYR A 193 18.13 8.12 10.26
CA TYR A 193 17.08 7.88 9.29
C TYR A 193 16.80 9.18 8.53
N GLU A 194 16.36 9.05 7.29
CA GLU A 194 16.06 10.18 6.42
C GLU A 194 14.99 9.77 5.43
N MET A 195 14.07 10.67 5.08
CA MET A 195 13.06 10.41 4.04
C MET A 195 13.78 10.09 2.73
N ARG A 196 13.36 9.02 2.05
CA ARG A 196 13.89 8.71 0.70
C ARG A 196 13.33 9.72 -0.28
N ASN A 197 14.22 10.21 -1.16
CA ASN A 197 13.92 11.12 -2.28
C ASN A 197 12.47 11.63 -2.34
N GLY A 198 12.14 12.69 -1.58
CA GLY A 198 10.89 13.45 -1.63
C GLY A 198 9.64 12.59 -1.89
N VAL A 199 9.13 12.65 -3.12
CA VAL A 199 7.87 11.99 -3.56
C VAL A 199 7.93 10.46 -3.46
N GLU A 200 9.06 9.80 -3.81
CA GLU A 200 9.15 8.33 -3.77
C GLU A 200 8.98 7.76 -2.36
N GLY A 201 9.65 8.38 -1.37
CA GLY A 201 9.54 7.97 0.02
C GLY A 201 8.13 8.20 0.56
N ALA A 202 7.52 9.31 0.21
CA ALA A 202 6.16 9.65 0.58
C ALA A 202 5.14 8.66 -0.04
N ARG A 203 5.29 8.33 -1.32
CA ARG A 203 4.45 7.36 -2.02
C ARG A 203 4.55 5.96 -1.40
N ALA A 204 5.78 5.48 -1.15
CA ALA A 204 6.00 4.18 -0.51
C ALA A 204 5.39 4.10 0.90
N GLY A 205 5.57 5.16 1.71
CA GLY A 205 4.97 5.25 3.02
C GLY A 205 3.45 5.32 2.99
N SER A 206 2.87 6.08 2.05
CA SER A 206 1.42 6.20 1.86
C SER A 206 0.76 4.86 1.50
N LEU A 207 1.40 4.05 0.65
CA LEU A 207 0.93 2.69 0.32
C LEU A 207 0.92 1.77 1.55
N ALA A 208 1.94 1.86 2.40
CA ALA A 208 2.04 1.06 3.63
C ALA A 208 1.13 1.59 4.75
N PHE A 209 0.76 2.87 4.71
CA PHE A 209 -0.06 3.52 5.74
C PHE A 209 -1.46 2.91 5.80
N GLY A 210 -2.08 2.69 4.65
CA GLY A 210 -3.44 2.17 4.55
C GLY A 210 -4.49 3.16 5.07
N ASP A 211 -5.66 2.64 5.42
CA ASP A 211 -6.75 3.43 6.01
C ASP A 211 -6.53 3.62 7.52
N PRO A 212 -6.44 4.86 8.01
CA PRO A 212 -6.30 5.14 9.43
C PRO A 212 -7.62 5.05 10.21
N VAL A 213 -8.78 5.17 9.56
CA VAL A 213 -10.10 5.20 10.22
C VAL A 213 -10.46 3.82 10.75
N ARG A 214 -10.89 3.73 11.99
CA ARG A 214 -11.28 2.49 12.68
C ARG A 214 -12.75 2.43 12.97
N ALA A 215 -13.38 3.58 13.22
CA ALA A 215 -14.81 3.74 13.43
C ALA A 215 -15.22 5.16 13.10
N GLU A 216 -16.51 5.34 12.85
CA GLU A 216 -17.14 6.65 12.66
C GLU A 216 -18.39 6.72 13.54
N TYR A 217 -18.60 7.88 14.13
CA TYR A 217 -19.75 8.16 15.00
C TYR A 217 -20.33 9.52 14.71
N PHE A 218 -21.65 9.66 14.82
CA PHE A 218 -22.29 10.96 14.98
C PHE A 218 -22.56 11.20 16.46
N VAL A 219 -22.20 12.38 16.92
CA VAL A 219 -22.44 12.84 18.29
C VAL A 219 -22.81 14.32 18.27
N ASP A 220 -23.33 14.82 19.39
CA ASP A 220 -23.53 16.27 19.53
C ASP A 220 -22.20 17.01 19.61
N ALA A 221 -22.09 18.18 19.00
CA ALA A 221 -20.87 19.00 18.93
C ALA A 221 -20.28 19.28 20.32
N SER A 222 -21.14 19.46 21.32
CA SER A 222 -20.68 19.71 22.70
C SER A 222 -19.91 18.51 23.29
N THR A 223 -20.25 17.29 22.88
CA THR A 223 -19.60 16.05 23.34
C THR A 223 -18.22 15.86 22.70
N ALA A 224 -18.02 16.39 21.49
CA ALA A 224 -16.79 16.31 20.73
C ALA A 224 -15.88 17.56 20.84
N ALA A 225 -16.18 18.44 21.79
CA ALA A 225 -15.45 19.69 21.96
C ALA A 225 -13.94 19.44 22.18
N GLY A 226 -13.12 20.20 21.45
CA GLY A 226 -11.65 20.13 21.56
C GLY A 226 -11.00 19.07 20.68
N LEU A 227 -11.74 18.29 19.91
CA LEU A 227 -11.19 17.43 18.86
C LEU A 227 -10.79 18.26 17.63
N PRO A 228 -9.71 17.94 16.93
CA PRO A 228 -9.29 18.63 15.72
C PRO A 228 -10.21 18.30 14.54
N LEU A 229 -10.44 19.27 13.66
CA LEU A 229 -11.13 19.07 12.38
C LEU A 229 -10.29 18.14 11.48
N CYS A 230 -10.96 17.28 10.71
CA CYS A 230 -10.37 16.37 9.74
C CYS A 230 -11.18 16.34 8.43
N GLY A 231 -10.72 15.58 7.46
CA GLY A 231 -11.39 15.40 6.18
C GLY A 231 -11.73 16.72 5.51
N GLU A 232 -12.92 16.79 4.92
CA GLU A 232 -13.41 17.98 4.21
C GLU A 232 -13.54 19.22 5.10
N SER A 233 -13.77 19.04 6.42
CA SER A 233 -13.79 20.17 7.34
C SER A 233 -12.42 20.80 7.55
N ALA A 234 -11.37 20.00 7.64
CA ALA A 234 -10.00 20.52 7.71
C ALA A 234 -9.53 21.07 6.36
N LEU A 235 -10.01 20.50 5.25
CA LEU A 235 -9.74 21.00 3.89
C LEU A 235 -10.41 22.36 3.66
N ALA A 236 -11.65 22.53 4.11
CA ALA A 236 -12.37 23.81 4.00
C ALA A 236 -11.65 24.97 4.74
N GLU A 237 -10.96 24.70 5.82
CA GLU A 237 -10.14 25.70 6.53
C GLU A 237 -8.83 26.05 5.81
N ARG A 238 -8.42 25.25 4.80
CA ARG A 238 -7.17 25.42 4.04
C ARG A 238 -7.38 25.77 2.57
N SER A 239 -8.63 25.85 2.11
CA SER A 239 -8.98 26.05 0.70
C SER A 239 -10.28 26.84 0.55
N LEU A 240 -10.74 26.99 -0.68
CA LEU A 240 -12.04 27.60 -0.99
C LEU A 240 -13.21 26.61 -0.91
N LEU A 241 -13.01 25.38 -0.43
CA LEU A 241 -14.08 24.41 -0.23
C LEU A 241 -15.08 24.93 0.81
N ALA A 242 -16.37 24.80 0.54
CA ALA A 242 -17.38 25.13 1.53
C ALA A 242 -17.35 24.15 2.70
N MET A 243 -17.45 24.67 3.94
CA MET A 243 -17.56 23.83 5.14
C MET A 243 -18.74 22.85 5.01
N PRO A 244 -18.55 21.55 5.24
CA PRO A 244 -19.63 20.58 5.22
C PRO A 244 -20.68 20.90 6.31
N ARG A 245 -21.94 20.56 6.03
CA ARG A 245 -23.06 20.79 6.99
C ARG A 245 -22.83 20.09 8.32
N THR A 246 -22.24 18.89 8.28
CA THR A 246 -21.88 18.12 9.45
C THR A 246 -20.35 18.18 9.56
N PRO A 247 -19.79 18.95 10.49
CA PRO A 247 -18.35 19.05 10.66
C PRO A 247 -17.73 17.68 10.99
N MET A 248 -16.51 17.47 10.49
CA MET A 248 -15.78 16.24 10.67
C MET A 248 -14.62 16.44 11.63
N LEU A 249 -14.54 15.60 12.65
CA LEU A 249 -13.55 15.68 13.73
C LEU A 249 -12.77 14.37 13.81
N ALA A 250 -11.51 14.44 14.25
CA ALA A 250 -10.67 13.27 14.46
C ALA A 250 -10.47 12.99 15.94
N ALA A 251 -10.63 11.74 16.33
CA ALA A 251 -10.42 11.25 17.70
C ALA A 251 -9.40 10.12 17.74
N SER A 252 -8.69 10.00 18.84
CA SER A 252 -7.91 8.80 19.18
C SER A 252 -8.82 7.61 19.47
N GLN A 253 -8.27 6.39 19.51
CA GLN A 253 -9.05 5.20 19.91
C GLN A 253 -9.59 5.29 21.35
N GLU A 254 -8.88 5.95 22.26
CA GLU A 254 -9.32 6.13 23.65
C GLU A 254 -10.53 7.05 23.70
N GLU A 255 -10.46 8.20 23.04
CA GLU A 255 -11.59 9.14 22.93
C GLU A 255 -12.78 8.50 22.18
N GLY A 256 -12.51 7.79 21.09
CA GLY A 256 -13.54 7.07 20.33
C GLY A 256 -14.32 6.09 21.19
N LYS A 257 -13.66 5.37 22.10
CA LYS A 257 -14.35 4.47 23.05
C LYS A 257 -15.26 5.24 24.02
N ALA A 258 -14.82 6.41 24.47
CA ALA A 258 -15.64 7.26 25.34
C ALA A 258 -16.84 7.83 24.59
N LEU A 259 -16.63 8.27 23.34
CA LEU A 259 -17.67 8.86 22.49
C LEU A 259 -18.70 7.83 22.01
N ALA A 260 -18.32 6.58 21.86
CA ALA A 260 -19.23 5.50 21.43
C ALA A 260 -20.49 5.35 22.33
N ALA A 261 -20.38 5.74 23.60
CA ALA A 261 -21.52 5.71 24.54
C ALA A 261 -22.56 6.83 24.28
N TYR A 262 -22.18 7.86 23.51
CA TYR A 262 -23.00 9.01 23.15
C TYR A 262 -23.37 9.03 21.67
N ALA A 263 -22.95 8.02 20.92
CA ALA A 263 -23.20 7.94 19.48
C ALA A 263 -24.65 7.54 19.20
N ASP A 264 -25.26 8.18 18.19
CA ASP A 264 -26.59 7.87 17.68
C ASP A 264 -26.66 8.19 16.19
N GLU A 265 -27.85 8.07 15.58
CA GLU A 265 -28.08 8.48 14.20
C GLU A 265 -27.96 10.01 14.07
N LEU A 266 -27.59 10.47 12.88
CA LEU A 266 -27.34 11.90 12.59
C LEU A 266 -28.49 12.81 13.04
N GLU A 267 -29.71 12.37 12.78
CA GLU A 267 -30.94 13.11 13.04
C GLU A 267 -31.31 13.21 14.54
N ALA A 268 -30.62 12.44 15.38
CA ALA A 268 -30.85 12.46 16.84
C ALA A 268 -30.30 13.73 17.51
N PHE A 269 -29.41 14.47 16.82
CA PHE A 269 -28.70 15.60 17.41
C PHE A 269 -29.14 16.93 16.81
N PRO A 270 -29.28 18.00 17.63
CA PRO A 270 -29.56 19.34 17.14
C PRO A 270 -28.35 19.98 16.40
N ASP A 271 -27.12 19.61 16.82
CA ASP A 271 -25.87 20.08 16.24
C ASP A 271 -24.91 18.89 16.03
N PRO A 272 -25.18 18.05 15.02
CA PRO A 272 -24.42 16.84 14.81
C PRO A 272 -23.04 17.12 14.24
N VAL A 273 -22.04 16.37 14.75
CA VAL A 273 -20.70 16.28 14.18
C VAL A 273 -20.36 14.83 13.88
N LYS A 274 -19.58 14.60 12.82
CA LYS A 274 -19.06 13.29 12.45
C LYS A 274 -17.66 13.13 13.05
N VAL A 275 -17.49 12.15 13.93
CA VAL A 275 -16.19 11.83 14.53
C VAL A 275 -15.58 10.61 13.87
N LYS A 276 -14.41 10.77 13.28
CA LYS A 276 -13.58 9.68 12.76
C LYS A 276 -12.56 9.25 13.80
N VAL A 277 -12.69 8.01 14.25
CA VAL A 277 -11.76 7.41 15.24
C VAL A 277 -10.56 6.86 14.49
N LEU A 278 -9.38 7.42 14.74
CA LEU A 278 -8.15 7.04 14.06
C LEU A 278 -7.40 5.93 14.80
N ALA A 279 -6.58 5.19 14.06
CA ALA A 279 -5.68 4.16 14.60
C ALA A 279 -4.63 4.75 15.57
N TYR A 280 -4.38 6.05 15.49
CA TYR A 280 -3.40 6.81 16.29
C TYR A 280 -4.04 8.07 16.86
N ASP A 281 -3.40 8.67 17.87
CA ASP A 281 -3.79 9.98 18.38
C ASP A 281 -3.33 11.08 17.41
N PRO A 282 -4.24 11.84 16.77
CA PRO A 282 -3.87 12.90 15.84
C PRO A 282 -3.35 14.17 16.51
N ARG A 283 -3.71 14.43 17.77
CA ARG A 283 -3.44 15.71 18.45
C ARG A 283 -1.97 16.14 18.51
N PRO A 284 -0.99 15.23 18.75
CA PRO A 284 0.42 15.65 18.79
C PRO A 284 0.97 16.17 17.46
N LEU A 285 0.27 15.90 16.36
CA LEU A 285 0.60 16.33 14.99
C LEU A 285 -0.36 17.41 14.48
N SER A 286 -1.40 17.72 15.25
CA SER A 286 -2.41 18.74 14.93
C SER A 286 -1.92 20.13 15.28
N SER A 287 -2.34 21.14 14.52
CA SER A 287 -2.08 22.54 14.77
C SER A 287 -3.33 23.38 14.52
N ASN A 288 -3.53 24.43 15.30
CA ASN A 288 -4.68 25.38 15.15
C ASN A 288 -6.06 24.68 15.11
N GLY A 289 -6.23 23.57 15.82
CA GLY A 289 -7.49 22.82 15.81
C GLY A 289 -7.72 21.96 14.55
N LEU A 290 -6.72 21.81 13.69
CA LEU A 290 -6.79 21.01 12.47
C LEU A 290 -5.80 19.84 12.56
N VAL A 291 -6.15 18.68 12.01
CA VAL A 291 -5.18 17.60 11.79
C VAL A 291 -4.10 18.02 10.79
N ASP A 292 -2.99 17.30 10.75
CA ASP A 292 -1.97 17.48 9.72
C ASP A 292 -2.52 17.20 8.30
N GLU A 293 -1.83 17.69 7.28
CA GLU A 293 -2.24 17.63 5.88
C GLU A 293 -2.41 16.20 5.37
N PHE A 294 -1.55 15.29 5.79
CA PHE A 294 -1.63 13.90 5.36
C PHE A 294 -2.82 13.17 6.01
N THR A 295 -3.06 13.40 7.31
CA THR A 295 -4.25 12.90 8.01
C THR A 295 -5.53 13.47 7.39
N MET A 296 -5.55 14.77 7.07
CA MET A 296 -6.67 15.42 6.38
C MET A 296 -7.01 14.67 5.08
N MET A 297 -6.03 14.46 4.20
CA MET A 297 -6.22 13.75 2.93
C MET A 297 -6.72 12.30 3.14
N LYS A 298 -6.22 11.59 4.16
CA LYS A 298 -6.60 10.20 4.46
C LYS A 298 -7.94 10.05 5.17
N THR A 299 -8.57 11.14 5.55
CA THR A 299 -9.85 11.15 6.26
C THR A 299 -10.99 11.80 5.45
N LEU A 300 -10.78 12.09 4.17
CA LEU A 300 -11.85 12.52 3.27
C LEU A 300 -12.91 11.44 3.12
N ASP A 301 -14.17 11.83 2.96
CA ASP A 301 -15.28 10.93 2.66
C ASP A 301 -15.37 10.62 1.17
N ASP A 302 -15.19 11.62 0.34
CA ASP A 302 -15.24 11.50 -1.12
C ASP A 302 -13.99 12.14 -1.75
N PRO A 303 -12.86 11.44 -1.74
CA PRO A 303 -11.60 11.97 -2.29
C PRO A 303 -11.64 12.17 -3.81
N ASP A 304 -12.61 11.57 -4.52
CA ASP A 304 -12.75 11.63 -5.97
C ASP A 304 -13.73 12.74 -6.43
N ASP A 305 -14.41 13.45 -5.51
CA ASP A 305 -15.24 14.63 -5.85
C ASP A 305 -14.35 15.71 -6.47
N GLU A 306 -14.71 16.19 -7.66
CA GLU A 306 -13.94 17.18 -8.43
C GLU A 306 -13.59 18.44 -7.61
N ARG A 307 -14.51 18.90 -6.76
CA ARG A 307 -14.30 20.06 -5.90
C ARG A 307 -13.29 19.76 -4.79
N VAL A 308 -13.32 18.54 -4.26
CA VAL A 308 -12.36 18.07 -3.25
C VAL A 308 -10.98 17.96 -3.87
N VAL A 309 -10.86 17.39 -5.08
CA VAL A 309 -9.59 17.28 -5.82
C VAL A 309 -8.98 18.67 -6.06
N LEU A 310 -9.76 19.62 -6.59
CA LEU A 310 -9.28 20.99 -6.81
C LEU A 310 -8.85 21.67 -5.50
N SER A 311 -9.59 21.45 -4.42
CA SER A 311 -9.27 22.01 -3.10
C SER A 311 -8.03 21.36 -2.46
N LEU A 312 -7.79 20.09 -2.75
CA LEU A 312 -6.55 19.41 -2.33
C LEU A 312 -5.33 20.00 -3.05
N GLU A 313 -5.44 20.27 -4.34
CA GLU A 313 -4.37 20.92 -5.11
C GLU A 313 -4.05 22.32 -4.57
N GLU A 314 -5.09 23.10 -4.21
CA GLU A 314 -4.91 24.39 -3.57
C GLU A 314 -4.22 24.27 -2.19
N ALA A 315 -4.67 23.32 -1.37
CA ALA A 315 -4.18 23.18 0.01
C ALA A 315 -2.81 22.49 0.10
N LEU A 316 -2.47 21.60 -0.82
CA LEU A 316 -1.31 20.72 -0.76
C LEU A 316 -0.29 20.94 -1.88
N GLY A 317 -0.56 21.80 -2.84
CA GLY A 317 0.31 22.04 -4.00
C GLY A 317 1.75 22.43 -3.64
N ASP A 318 1.97 23.06 -2.49
CA ASP A 318 3.29 23.43 -1.97
C ASP A 318 3.93 22.29 -1.11
N CYS A 319 3.24 21.19 -0.86
CA CYS A 319 3.75 20.08 -0.08
C CYS A 319 4.72 19.22 -0.93
N PRO A 320 6.01 19.09 -0.55
CA PRO A 320 7.01 18.35 -1.35
C PRO A 320 6.70 16.87 -1.57
N TRP A 321 5.75 16.34 -0.83
CA TRP A 321 5.33 14.93 -0.86
C TRP A 321 3.99 14.72 -1.60
N TYR A 322 3.26 15.79 -1.91
CA TYR A 322 2.00 15.71 -2.64
C TYR A 322 2.27 15.65 -4.15
N GLU A 323 1.61 14.74 -4.81
CA GLU A 323 1.68 14.57 -6.27
C GLU A 323 0.30 14.95 -6.83
N SER A 324 0.25 16.05 -7.58
CA SER A 324 -0.98 16.49 -8.27
C SER A 324 -1.49 15.40 -9.21
N GLN A 325 -2.79 15.19 -9.24
CA GLN A 325 -3.43 14.29 -10.21
C GLN A 325 -3.67 15.08 -11.50
N GLU A 326 -2.63 15.21 -12.35
CA GLU A 326 -2.79 15.70 -13.72
C GLU A 326 -3.47 14.67 -14.63
#